data_25703ae79bb2ccf1ae5adca5d01c1769
#
_entry.id   25703ae79bb2ccf1ae5adca5d01c1769
#
_cell.length_a   1.000
_cell.length_b   1.000
_cell.length_c   1.000
_cell.angle_alpha   90.00
_cell.angle_beta   90.00
_cell.angle_gamma   90.00
#
_symmetry.space_group_name_H-M   'P 1'
#
loop_
_entity.id
_entity.type
_entity.pdbx_description
1 polymer ?
#
loop_
_entity_poly.entity_id
_entity_poly.type
_entity_poly.pdbx_seq_one_letter_code
_entity_poly.pdbx_strand_id
1 'polypeptide(L)'
;MAAKIEAKEVYLKDLFSEKYLFEIPDFQRQFAWERENFEQLVDDLKDALDTFEGKEPYFLGSIILWTRRRGGDGSGLYAVIDGQQRLTSLVILMACLRDLVGDSKARESLQERIYQEANEYTGTPECVRVKVREREAEFFKRCVSVSYTHLRAHE
;
A
#
# COMPACT_ATOMS: atom_id res chain seq x y z
N MET A 1 -2.38 15.95 -27.87
CA MET A 1 -3.61 15.44 -27.21
C MET A 1 -3.66 15.95 -25.78
N ALA A 2 -4.81 16.48 -25.39
CA ALA A 2 -5.00 16.88 -24.00
C ALA A 2 -4.99 15.62 -23.10
N ALA A 3 -4.28 15.69 -21.96
CA ALA A 3 -4.32 14.64 -20.98
C ALA A 3 -5.74 14.54 -20.39
N LYS A 4 -6.29 13.34 -20.38
CA LYS A 4 -7.60 13.08 -19.78
C LYS A 4 -7.40 12.85 -18.28
N ILE A 5 -8.04 13.69 -17.47
CA ILE A 5 -8.11 13.49 -16.03
C ILE A 5 -9.36 12.66 -15.71
N GLU A 6 -9.16 11.55 -15.05
CA GLU A 6 -10.25 10.71 -14.56
C GLU A 6 -10.21 10.70 -13.03
N ALA A 7 -11.38 10.85 -12.42
CA ALA A 7 -11.54 10.71 -10.98
C ALA A 7 -12.52 9.57 -10.69
N LYS A 8 -12.13 8.68 -9.80
CA LYS A 8 -12.97 7.56 -9.36
C LYS A 8 -12.75 7.22 -7.91
N GLU A 9 -13.78 6.68 -7.29
CA GLU A 9 -13.70 6.12 -5.96
C GLU A 9 -13.09 4.71 -6.03
N VAL A 10 -12.12 4.45 -5.14
CA VAL A 10 -11.48 3.14 -5.04
C VAL A 10 -11.38 2.73 -3.56
N TYR A 11 -11.82 1.53 -3.25
CA TYR A 11 -11.68 0.97 -1.90
C TYR A 11 -10.25 0.50 -1.66
N LEU A 12 -9.80 0.54 -0.40
CA LEU A 12 -8.44 0.10 -0.03
C LEU A 12 -8.17 -1.34 -0.46
N LYS A 13 -9.17 -2.22 -0.38
CA LYS A 13 -9.03 -3.63 -0.81
C LYS A 13 -8.69 -3.77 -2.30
N ASP A 14 -9.19 -2.86 -3.14
CA ASP A 14 -8.93 -2.85 -4.58
C ASP A 14 -7.67 -2.07 -4.92
N LEU A 15 -7.35 -1.03 -4.13
CA LEU A 15 -6.14 -0.24 -4.29
C LEU A 15 -4.88 -1.07 -4.02
N PHE A 16 -4.91 -1.88 -2.96
CA PHE A 16 -3.83 -2.81 -2.60
C PHE A 16 -4.12 -4.22 -3.13
N SER A 17 -4.10 -4.35 -4.44
CA SER A 17 -4.35 -5.59 -5.17
C SER A 17 -3.45 -5.66 -6.42
N GLU A 18 -3.56 -6.75 -7.18
CA GLU A 18 -2.83 -6.89 -8.44
C GLU A 18 -3.20 -5.86 -9.51
N LYS A 19 -4.29 -5.12 -9.34
CA LYS A 19 -4.72 -4.09 -10.29
C LYS A 19 -3.81 -2.85 -10.29
N TYR A 20 -3.15 -2.57 -9.16
CA TYR A 20 -2.35 -1.37 -8.99
C TYR A 20 -0.96 -1.72 -8.45
N LEU A 21 0.05 -1.30 -9.18
CA LEU A 21 1.41 -1.21 -8.68
C LEU A 21 1.80 0.26 -8.63
N PHE A 22 2.37 0.69 -7.52
CA PHE A 22 2.72 2.09 -7.30
C PHE A 22 4.23 2.28 -7.26
N GLU A 23 4.66 3.38 -7.83
CA GLU A 23 6.04 3.84 -7.78
C GLU A 23 6.06 5.28 -7.25
N ILE A 24 6.84 5.52 -6.21
CA ILE A 24 7.07 6.87 -5.70
C ILE A 24 8.33 7.39 -6.40
N PRO A 25 8.23 8.39 -7.30
CA PRO A 25 9.38 8.92 -8.02
C PRO A 25 10.41 9.54 -7.08
N ASP A 26 11.69 9.49 -7.48
CA ASP A 26 12.80 10.02 -6.68
C ASP A 26 12.74 11.53 -6.45
N PHE A 27 12.03 12.27 -7.31
CA PHE A 27 11.82 13.71 -7.15
C PHE A 27 10.81 14.06 -6.04
N GLN A 28 10.03 13.08 -5.56
CA GLN A 28 9.13 13.29 -4.43
C GLN A 28 9.94 13.46 -3.14
N ARG A 29 9.38 14.25 -2.21
CA ARG A 29 10.01 14.46 -0.91
C ARG A 29 10.12 13.16 -0.12
N GLN A 30 11.10 13.13 0.78
CA GLN A 30 11.32 12.06 1.73
C GLN A 30 10.07 11.81 2.59
N PHE A 31 9.86 10.56 2.98
CA PHE A 31 8.84 10.20 3.96
C PHE A 31 9.09 10.96 5.28
N ALA A 32 8.12 11.75 5.68
CA ALA A 32 8.26 12.70 6.79
C ALA A 32 7.15 12.60 7.84
N TRP A 33 6.37 11.51 7.82
CA TRP A 33 5.35 11.32 8.85
C TRP A 33 6.00 11.05 10.20
N GLU A 34 5.52 11.76 11.21
CA GLU A 34 5.89 11.60 12.60
C GLU A 34 4.86 10.75 13.33
N ARG A 35 5.12 10.45 14.59
CA ARG A 35 4.24 9.63 15.44
C ARG A 35 2.80 10.15 15.45
N GLU A 36 2.63 11.45 15.58
CA GLU A 36 1.32 12.11 15.65
C GLU A 36 0.49 11.87 14.38
N ASN A 37 1.14 11.83 13.22
CA ASN A 37 0.48 11.55 11.94
C ASN A 37 -0.06 10.10 11.89
N PHE A 38 0.72 9.13 12.39
CA PHE A 38 0.28 7.75 12.49
C PHE A 38 -0.83 7.56 13.52
N GLU A 39 -0.72 8.21 14.68
CA GLU A 39 -1.76 8.17 15.71
C GLU A 39 -3.09 8.71 15.16
N GLN A 40 -3.05 9.83 14.43
CA GLN A 40 -4.23 10.40 13.80
C GLN A 40 -4.83 9.44 12.76
N LEU A 41 -4.01 8.81 11.93
CA LEU A 41 -4.49 7.81 10.96
C LEU A 41 -5.18 6.64 11.65
N VAL A 42 -4.60 6.11 12.71
CA VAL A 42 -5.17 4.99 13.48
C VAL A 42 -6.48 5.40 14.13
N ASP A 43 -6.54 6.59 14.73
CA ASP A 43 -7.76 7.10 15.35
C ASP A 43 -8.87 7.31 14.32
N ASP A 44 -8.56 7.88 13.17
CA ASP A 44 -9.51 8.05 12.06
C ASP A 44 -10.07 6.71 11.59
N LEU A 45 -9.22 5.69 11.48
CA LEU A 45 -9.64 4.34 11.09
C LEU A 45 -10.51 3.67 12.16
N LYS A 46 -10.19 3.86 13.45
CA LYS A 46 -11.02 3.36 14.55
C LYS A 46 -12.40 4.02 14.55
N ASP A 47 -12.44 5.34 14.42
CA ASP A 47 -13.70 6.08 14.35
C ASP A 47 -14.54 5.64 13.14
N ALA A 48 -13.90 5.40 12.00
CA ALA A 48 -14.56 4.87 10.82
C ALA A 48 -15.16 3.48 11.08
N LEU A 49 -14.46 2.59 11.79
CA LEU A 49 -14.95 1.27 12.14
C LEU A 49 -16.12 1.34 13.12
N ASP A 50 -16.04 2.21 14.13
CA ASP A 50 -17.08 2.36 15.16
C ASP A 50 -18.38 2.95 14.59
N THR A 51 -18.26 3.83 13.58
CA THR A 51 -19.42 4.45 12.91
C THR A 51 -19.90 3.66 11.70
N PHE A 52 -19.15 2.66 11.27
CA PHE A 52 -19.47 1.86 10.08
C PHE A 52 -20.59 0.86 10.37
N GLU A 53 -21.80 1.26 10.04
CA GLU A 53 -22.99 0.39 10.05
C GLU A 53 -23.24 -0.29 8.69
N GLY A 54 -22.23 -0.35 7.82
CA GLY A 54 -22.33 -0.93 6.49
C GLY A 54 -23.06 -0.07 5.46
N LYS A 55 -23.35 1.19 5.76
CA LYS A 55 -24.15 2.05 4.91
C LYS A 55 -23.36 3.05 4.07
N GLU A 56 -22.27 3.60 4.60
CA GLU A 56 -21.47 4.59 3.91
C GLU A 56 -19.97 4.34 4.09
N PRO A 57 -19.19 4.39 2.99
CA PRO A 57 -17.74 4.27 3.09
C PRO A 57 -17.12 5.52 3.74
N TYR A 58 -16.07 5.31 4.52
CA TYR A 58 -15.29 6.39 5.09
C TYR A 58 -14.27 6.91 4.09
N PHE A 59 -14.24 8.21 3.87
CA PHE A 59 -13.30 8.86 2.94
C PHE A 59 -11.96 9.11 3.61
N LEU A 60 -10.93 8.39 3.17
CA LEU A 60 -9.56 8.51 3.67
C LEU A 60 -8.74 9.62 3.01
N GLY A 61 -9.22 10.19 1.93
CA GLY A 61 -8.53 11.22 1.17
C GLY A 61 -8.35 10.84 -0.30
N SER A 62 -7.57 11.62 -1.02
CA SER A 62 -7.31 11.40 -2.43
C SER A 62 -5.83 11.14 -2.71
N ILE A 63 -5.55 10.42 -3.77
CA ILE A 63 -4.23 10.28 -4.36
C ILE A 63 -4.28 10.68 -5.83
N ILE A 64 -3.20 11.26 -6.31
CA ILE A 64 -3.05 11.62 -7.72
C ILE A 64 -1.99 10.73 -8.34
N LEU A 65 -2.37 10.05 -9.41
CA LEU A 65 -1.55 9.07 -10.08
C LEU A 65 -1.30 9.46 -11.54
N TRP A 66 -0.12 9.16 -12.01
CA TRP A 66 0.23 9.20 -13.40
C TRP A 66 0.38 7.76 -13.92
N THR A 67 -0.37 7.39 -14.94
CA THR A 67 -0.27 6.06 -15.54
C THR A 67 1.07 5.91 -16.28
N ARG A 68 1.89 4.97 -15.83
CA ARG A 68 3.16 4.61 -16.49
C ARG A 68 2.94 3.53 -17.53
N ARG A 69 2.16 2.51 -17.18
CA ARG A 69 1.89 1.36 -18.04
C ARG A 69 0.54 0.75 -17.67
N ARG A 70 -0.22 0.34 -18.68
CA ARG A 70 -1.46 -0.42 -18.50
C ARG A 70 -1.27 -1.82 -19.06
N GLY A 71 -1.66 -2.84 -18.30
CA GLY A 71 -1.78 -4.21 -18.77
C GLY A 71 -3.12 -4.45 -19.48
N GLY A 72 -3.18 -5.46 -20.34
CA GLY A 72 -4.40 -5.85 -21.04
C GLY A 72 -5.49 -6.45 -20.13
N ASP A 73 -5.12 -6.85 -18.92
CA ASP A 73 -6.00 -7.41 -17.88
C ASP A 73 -6.62 -6.34 -16.96
N GLY A 74 -6.38 -5.06 -17.22
CA GLY A 74 -6.83 -3.96 -16.38
C GLY A 74 -5.89 -3.58 -15.25
N SER A 75 -4.76 -4.27 -15.09
CA SER A 75 -3.69 -3.91 -14.16
C SER A 75 -2.89 -2.71 -14.68
N GLY A 76 -2.13 -2.06 -13.80
CA GLY A 76 -1.29 -0.95 -14.21
C GLY A 76 -0.18 -0.60 -13.24
N LEU A 77 0.84 0.04 -13.76
CA LEU A 77 1.91 0.69 -13.00
C LEU A 77 1.67 2.20 -12.99
N TYR A 78 1.64 2.78 -11.81
CA TYR A 78 1.31 4.19 -11.59
C TYR A 78 2.39 4.89 -10.80
N ALA A 79 2.83 6.04 -11.28
CA ALA A 79 3.65 6.96 -10.48
C ALA A 79 2.75 7.79 -9.57
N VAL A 80 3.11 7.87 -8.30
CA VAL A 80 2.36 8.64 -7.29
C VAL A 80 2.81 10.10 -7.36
N ILE A 81 1.91 10.98 -7.78
CA ILE A 81 2.18 12.42 -7.88
C ILE A 81 1.82 13.12 -6.58
N ASP A 82 0.73 12.72 -5.94
CA ASP A 82 0.32 13.24 -4.63
C ASP A 82 -0.31 12.14 -3.80
N GLY A 83 -0.19 12.24 -2.48
CA GLY A 83 -0.67 11.24 -1.52
C GLY A 83 0.35 10.17 -1.15
N GLN A 84 1.62 10.32 -1.51
CA GLN A 84 2.69 9.36 -1.24
C GLN A 84 2.88 9.08 0.25
N GLN A 85 2.76 10.10 1.12
CA GLN A 85 2.90 9.94 2.58
C GLN A 85 1.81 9.02 3.14
N ARG A 86 0.58 9.25 2.75
CA ARG A 86 -0.57 8.44 3.20
C ARG A 86 -0.48 7.02 2.67
N LEU A 87 -0.17 6.85 1.39
CA LEU A 87 -0.04 5.54 0.76
C LEU A 87 1.04 4.70 1.45
N THR A 88 2.21 5.28 1.69
CA THR A 88 3.32 4.64 2.40
C THR A 88 2.93 4.30 3.83
N SER A 89 2.25 5.20 4.53
CA SER A 89 1.80 4.98 5.91
C SER A 89 0.79 3.85 6.03
N LEU A 90 -0.13 3.72 5.07
CA LEU A 90 -1.08 2.61 5.01
C LEU A 90 -0.37 1.27 4.82
N VAL A 91 0.65 1.21 3.98
CA VAL A 91 1.46 -0.01 3.79
C VAL A 91 2.20 -0.38 5.07
N ILE A 92 2.80 0.58 5.75
CA ILE A 92 3.48 0.36 7.04
C ILE A 92 2.48 -0.15 8.09
N LEU A 93 1.30 0.46 8.16
CA LEU A 93 0.24 0.02 9.08
C LEU A 93 -0.19 -1.42 8.80
N MET A 94 -0.41 -1.78 7.55
CA MET A 94 -0.75 -3.15 7.17
C MET A 94 0.36 -4.14 7.52
N ALA A 95 1.63 -3.77 7.36
CA ALA A 95 2.76 -4.59 7.75
C ALA A 95 2.82 -4.80 9.27
N CYS A 96 2.59 -3.75 10.05
CA CYS A 96 2.51 -3.85 11.52
C CYS A 96 1.35 -4.74 11.96
N LEU A 97 0.17 -4.59 11.36
CA LEU A 97 -0.99 -5.44 11.66
C LEU A 97 -0.72 -6.90 11.31
N ARG A 98 -0.10 -7.16 10.16
CA ARG A 98 0.33 -8.51 9.76
C ARG A 98 1.20 -9.17 10.81
N ASP A 99 2.16 -8.42 11.36
CA ASP A 99 3.12 -8.95 12.33
C ASP A 99 2.51 -9.14 13.73
N LEU A 100 1.45 -8.40 14.05
CA LEU A 100 0.77 -8.46 15.34
C LEU A 100 -0.41 -9.45 15.38
N VAL A 101 -1.06 -9.70 14.24
CA VAL A 101 -2.24 -10.56 14.21
C VAL A 101 -1.87 -12.02 14.41
N GLY A 102 -2.64 -12.71 15.25
CA GLY A 102 -2.44 -14.15 15.55
C GLY A 102 -3.04 -15.09 14.51
N ASP A 103 -4.06 -14.65 13.78
CA ASP A 103 -4.74 -15.46 12.77
C ASP A 103 -3.93 -15.56 11.47
N SER A 104 -3.66 -16.80 11.02
CA SER A 104 -2.84 -17.04 9.83
C SER A 104 -3.48 -16.54 8.54
N LYS A 105 -4.80 -16.65 8.39
CA LYS A 105 -5.52 -16.18 7.20
C LYS A 105 -5.51 -14.65 7.11
N ALA A 106 -5.69 -13.97 8.23
CA ALA A 106 -5.60 -12.52 8.29
C ALA A 106 -4.18 -12.04 7.95
N ARG A 107 -3.17 -12.74 8.44
CA ARG A 107 -1.76 -12.47 8.13
C ARG A 107 -1.46 -12.61 6.64
N GLU A 108 -1.90 -13.71 6.02
CA GLU A 108 -1.75 -13.94 4.58
C GLU A 108 -2.45 -12.86 3.76
N SER A 109 -3.69 -12.51 4.13
CA SER A 109 -4.45 -11.47 3.47
C SER A 109 -3.76 -10.11 3.52
N LEU A 110 -3.18 -9.74 4.66
CA LEU A 110 -2.42 -8.50 4.81
C LEU A 110 -1.12 -8.55 3.99
N GLN A 111 -0.43 -9.68 3.97
CA GLN A 111 0.79 -9.88 3.18
C GLN A 111 0.53 -9.69 1.68
N GLU A 112 -0.53 -10.26 1.15
CA GLU A 112 -0.90 -10.13 -0.26
C GLU A 112 -1.20 -8.67 -0.68
N ARG A 113 -1.66 -7.85 0.26
CA ARG A 113 -1.96 -6.44 -0.02
C ARG A 113 -0.73 -5.56 -0.12
N ILE A 114 0.38 -5.96 0.46
CA ILE A 114 1.62 -5.16 0.47
C ILE A 114 2.71 -5.74 -0.42
N TYR A 115 2.61 -7.03 -0.72
CA TYR A 115 3.62 -7.75 -1.48
C TYR A 115 2.96 -8.74 -2.45
N GLN A 116 3.44 -8.76 -3.67
CA GLN A 116 3.03 -9.71 -4.70
C GLN A 116 4.08 -10.79 -4.82
N GLU A 117 3.69 -12.03 -4.57
CA GLU A 117 4.56 -13.18 -4.77
C GLU A 117 4.69 -13.53 -6.25
N ALA A 118 5.82 -14.12 -6.61
CA ALA A 118 6.01 -14.65 -7.94
C ALA A 118 5.05 -15.80 -8.21
N ASN A 119 4.46 -15.82 -9.39
CA ASN A 119 3.64 -16.93 -9.85
C ASN A 119 4.14 -17.36 -11.24
N GLU A 120 4.83 -18.48 -11.27
CA GLU A 120 5.41 -19.03 -12.51
C GLU A 120 4.36 -19.42 -13.54
N TYR A 121 3.18 -19.85 -13.09
CA TYR A 121 2.10 -20.27 -13.98
C TYR A 121 1.44 -19.12 -14.74
N THR A 122 1.41 -17.95 -14.13
CA THR A 122 0.85 -16.73 -14.75
C THR A 122 1.92 -15.80 -15.29
N GLY A 123 3.21 -16.08 -15.03
CA GLY A 123 4.31 -15.19 -15.38
C GLY A 123 4.36 -13.91 -14.56
N THR A 124 3.71 -13.90 -13.39
CA THR A 124 3.69 -12.74 -12.50
C THR A 124 4.98 -12.67 -11.70
N PRO A 125 5.76 -11.57 -11.77
CA PRO A 125 6.98 -11.41 -10.97
C PRO A 125 6.66 -11.07 -9.51
N GLU A 126 7.57 -11.39 -8.61
CA GLU A 126 7.49 -10.87 -7.25
C GLU A 126 7.80 -9.38 -7.20
N CYS A 127 7.07 -8.64 -6.42
CA CYS A 127 7.33 -7.22 -6.20
C CYS A 127 6.58 -6.67 -4.97
N VAL A 128 7.10 -5.57 -4.43
CA VAL A 128 6.34 -4.75 -3.50
C VAL A 128 5.26 -3.97 -4.27
N ARG A 129 4.07 -3.84 -3.70
CA ARG A 129 2.98 -3.10 -4.38
C ARG A 129 3.21 -1.60 -4.39
N VAL A 130 3.95 -1.08 -3.42
CA VAL A 130 4.38 0.32 -3.36
C VAL A 130 5.89 0.36 -3.36
N LYS A 131 6.48 0.72 -4.50
CA LYS A 131 7.91 0.92 -4.64
C LYS A 131 8.25 2.34 -4.18
N VAL A 132 8.89 2.43 -3.02
CA VAL A 132 9.35 3.70 -2.45
C VAL A 132 10.59 4.21 -3.15
N ARG A 133 11.02 5.44 -2.86
CA ARG A 133 12.26 6.01 -3.38
C ARG A 133 13.45 5.10 -3.07
N GLU A 134 14.43 5.10 -3.95
CA GLU A 134 15.59 4.22 -3.84
C GLU A 134 16.34 4.35 -2.51
N ARG A 135 16.45 5.56 -1.97
CA ARG A 135 17.10 5.82 -0.67
C ARG A 135 16.37 5.18 0.52
N GLU A 136 15.08 4.92 0.38
CA GLU A 136 14.23 4.35 1.44
C GLU A 136 13.95 2.86 1.19
N ALA A 137 14.31 2.35 0.02
CA ALA A 137 13.92 1.03 -0.47
C ALA A 137 14.41 -0.11 0.44
N GLU A 138 15.63 -0.04 0.94
CA GLU A 138 16.18 -1.11 1.78
C GLU A 138 15.49 -1.17 3.14
N PHE A 139 15.32 -0.04 3.79
CA PHE A 139 14.58 0.05 5.05
C PHE A 139 13.13 -0.44 4.88
N PHE A 140 12.47 0.05 3.85
CA PHE A 140 11.09 -0.33 3.55
C PHE A 140 10.95 -1.82 3.25
N LYS A 141 11.87 -2.38 2.47
CA LYS A 141 11.92 -3.82 2.19
C LYS A 141 12.06 -4.65 3.47
N ARG A 142 12.93 -4.25 4.38
CA ARG A 142 13.12 -4.95 5.66
C ARG A 142 11.88 -4.90 6.54
N CYS A 143 11.21 -3.75 6.61
CA CYS A 143 10.06 -3.56 7.48
C CYS A 143 8.75 -4.11 6.89
N VAL A 144 8.61 -4.08 5.57
CA VAL A 144 7.35 -4.37 4.89
C VAL A 144 7.35 -5.75 4.24
N SER A 145 8.38 -6.09 3.50
CA SER A 145 8.41 -7.34 2.70
C SER A 145 8.66 -8.58 3.54
N VAL A 146 9.36 -8.45 4.68
CA VAL A 146 9.73 -9.57 5.54
C VAL A 146 9.01 -9.46 6.87
N SER A 147 8.28 -10.51 7.26
CA SER A 147 7.65 -10.58 8.56
C SER A 147 8.68 -10.44 9.68
N TYR A 148 8.40 -9.57 10.65
CA TYR A 148 9.24 -9.36 11.83
C TYR A 148 9.52 -10.66 12.60
N THR A 149 8.57 -11.59 12.61
CA THR A 149 8.75 -12.93 13.22
C THR A 149 9.80 -13.75 12.50
N HIS A 150 9.97 -13.56 11.18
CA HIS A 150 10.99 -14.25 10.40
C HIS A 150 12.39 -13.68 10.67
N LEU A 151 12.49 -12.38 10.92
CA LEU A 151 13.74 -11.72 11.30
C LEU A 151 14.24 -12.18 12.68
N ARG A 152 13.33 -12.41 13.64
CA ARG A 152 13.67 -12.94 14.97
C ARG A 152 14.16 -14.39 14.97
N ALA A 153 13.76 -15.18 13.99
CA ALA A 153 14.17 -16.58 13.88
C ALA A 153 15.61 -16.74 13.38
N HIS A 154 16.27 -15.66 12.95
CA HIS A 154 17.64 -15.63 12.44
C HIS A 154 18.64 -14.90 13.37
N GLU A 155 18.21 -14.40 14.54
CA GLU A 155 19.06 -13.92 15.63
C GLU A 155 19.32 -15.05 16.66
#